data_c3664b5dd8c5eadd0e3deb961cd57c6a
#
_entry.id   c3664b5dd8c5eadd0e3deb961cd57c6a
#
_cell.length_a   1.000
_cell.length_b   1.000
_cell.length_c   1.000
_cell.angle_alpha   90.00
_cell.angle_beta   90.00
_cell.angle_gamma   90.00
#
_symmetry.space_group_name_H-M   'P 1'
#
loop_
_entity.id
_entity.type
_entity.pdbx_description
1 polymer ?
#
loop_
_entity_poly.entity_id
_entity_poly.type
_entity_poly.pdbx_seq_one_letter_code
_entity_poly.pdbx_strand_id
1 'polypeptide(L)'
;MKKKKTGRICLKRLFLALYIPYAVNIPLAACVWAGGIWPPEGAVSPAVRTGLLAVGLACTWLVWMAYNIMPRKKDFFASWRVTIMEGGRSLCYSALYGFAAQAAVLLWLYPKAYRAVHDQRVLWINGIYSAIMLFILLWNGILRIFFTSVRLRLKYRILMLLAMWIPGLNLGVLLYAMRIVHGEYDFACYKESVRQVRAQSQICSTRYPLLLVHGVGFRDLRYFNYWGRIPRELAQYGADIYYGNQEAFATVAYNAGDIYRKIQEICRETGCEKVNIIAHSKGGLDSRYAISRLGAAPMVASLTTINTPHRGCRFVDYACRLPEGLYRAIAGVFDLWFSRFGDSHPDFYTATHQFSTRASICFNEEVADAPGVYYQSYASVMRDFLSDPLLWFPYLIIRAVDGKNDGLVTPESAMWGEFKGTIANRKHRGISHGDMIDLKREDYKGFDVTEFYVELVKTLKEKGF
;
A
#
# COMPACT_ATOMS: atom_id res chain seq x y z
N MET A 1 2.60 28.30 19.07
CA MET A 1 3.60 27.45 18.38
C MET A 1 3.67 27.56 16.85
N LYS A 2 2.65 27.95 16.10
CA LYS A 2 2.70 28.07 14.62
C LYS A 2 3.68 29.13 14.08
N LYS A 3 3.83 30.32 14.71
CA LYS A 3 4.72 31.39 14.24
C LYS A 3 6.22 31.07 14.30
N LYS A 4 6.71 30.31 15.29
CA LYS A 4 8.14 29.90 15.37
C LYS A 4 8.53 28.83 14.33
N LYS A 5 7.59 27.97 13.91
CA LYS A 5 7.83 26.98 12.83
C LYS A 5 7.96 27.66 11.46
N THR A 6 7.20 28.70 11.19
CA THR A 6 7.21 29.42 9.89
C THR A 6 8.53 30.15 9.64
N GLY A 7 9.10 30.82 10.66
CA GLY A 7 10.38 31.51 10.53
C GLY A 7 11.57 30.57 10.27
N ARG A 8 11.66 29.43 10.98
CA ARG A 8 12.71 28.42 10.76
C ARG A 8 12.64 27.75 9.38
N ILE A 9 11.43 27.54 8.85
CA ILE A 9 11.24 26.98 7.49
C ILE A 9 11.68 27.97 6.43
N CYS A 10 11.44 29.26 6.62
CA CYS A 10 11.84 30.33 5.70
C CYS A 10 13.39 30.45 5.63
N LEU A 11 14.07 30.47 6.77
CA LEU A 11 15.55 30.59 6.85
C LEU A 11 16.24 29.38 6.18
N LYS A 12 15.71 28.16 6.40
CA LYS A 12 16.26 26.94 5.80
C LYS A 12 16.06 26.88 4.28
N ARG A 13 14.93 27.33 3.79
CA ARG A 13 14.68 27.43 2.34
C ARG A 13 15.60 28.48 1.71
N LEU A 14 15.78 29.63 2.35
CA LEU A 14 16.69 30.66 1.92
C LEU A 14 18.13 30.14 1.88
N PHE A 15 18.58 29.45 2.92
CA PHE A 15 19.91 28.83 2.95
C PHE A 15 20.12 27.88 1.76
N LEU A 16 19.19 26.96 1.49
CA LEU A 16 19.30 26.04 0.36
C LEU A 16 19.25 26.76 -0.99
N ALA A 17 18.43 27.81 -1.10
CA ALA A 17 18.32 28.62 -2.31
C ALA A 17 19.62 29.35 -2.65
N LEU A 18 20.41 29.76 -1.67
CA LEU A 18 21.73 30.37 -1.86
C LEU A 18 22.84 29.33 -1.97
N TYR A 19 22.76 28.27 -1.14
CA TYR A 19 23.79 27.25 -1.06
C TYR A 19 23.92 26.38 -2.32
N ILE A 20 22.82 25.98 -2.94
CA ILE A 20 22.86 25.10 -4.13
C ILE A 20 23.56 25.78 -5.31
N PRO A 21 23.16 27.01 -5.73
CA PRO A 21 23.87 27.72 -6.79
C PRO A 21 25.36 27.98 -6.47
N TYR A 22 25.69 28.25 -5.21
CA TYR A 22 27.07 28.40 -4.78
C TYR A 22 27.85 27.10 -4.89
N ALA A 23 27.33 25.98 -4.33
CA ALA A 23 28.01 24.71 -4.27
C ALA A 23 28.25 24.09 -5.67
N VAL A 24 27.34 24.29 -6.61
CA VAL A 24 27.49 23.79 -7.98
C VAL A 24 28.41 24.68 -8.85
N ASN A 25 28.74 25.88 -8.39
CA ASN A 25 29.66 26.83 -9.07
C ASN A 25 30.96 27.06 -8.29
N ILE A 26 31.36 26.13 -7.44
CA ILE A 26 32.57 26.19 -6.63
C ILE A 26 33.85 26.49 -7.46
N PRO A 27 34.10 25.86 -8.64
CA PRO A 27 35.32 26.17 -9.40
C PRO A 27 35.41 27.61 -9.81
N LEU A 28 34.28 28.24 -10.17
CA LEU A 28 34.24 29.66 -10.52
C LEU A 28 34.45 30.52 -9.28
N ALA A 29 33.80 30.19 -8.15
CA ALA A 29 33.99 30.93 -6.88
C ALA A 29 35.43 30.84 -6.38
N ALA A 30 36.05 29.65 -6.47
CA ALA A 30 37.46 29.43 -6.11
C ALA A 30 38.41 30.25 -7.00
N CYS A 31 38.14 30.33 -8.32
CA CYS A 31 38.93 31.15 -9.24
C CYS A 31 38.86 32.64 -8.90
N VAL A 32 37.65 33.15 -8.63
CA VAL A 32 37.45 34.55 -8.22
C VAL A 32 38.19 34.88 -6.93
N TRP A 33 38.18 33.97 -5.97
CA TRP A 33 38.86 34.12 -4.68
C TRP A 33 40.38 33.98 -4.83
N ALA A 34 40.89 32.92 -5.46
CA ALA A 34 42.32 32.65 -5.60
C ALA A 34 43.01 33.67 -6.52
N GLY A 35 42.33 34.11 -7.59
CA GLY A 35 42.83 35.10 -8.54
C GLY A 35 42.82 36.52 -8.05
N GLY A 36 42.45 36.79 -6.80
CA GLY A 36 42.46 38.15 -6.24
C GLY A 36 41.43 39.10 -6.87
N ILE A 37 40.44 38.58 -7.58
CA ILE A 37 39.36 39.37 -8.17
C ILE A 37 38.49 39.97 -7.05
N TRP A 38 38.21 39.15 -6.03
CA TRP A 38 37.54 39.63 -4.82
C TRP A 38 37.80 38.67 -3.64
N PRO A 39 38.31 39.19 -2.49
CA PRO A 39 38.80 40.56 -2.25
C PRO A 39 40.07 40.86 -3.07
N PRO A 40 40.37 42.16 -3.37
CA PRO A 40 41.52 42.52 -4.21
C PRO A 40 42.84 42.01 -3.65
N GLU A 41 43.85 41.91 -4.51
CA GLU A 41 45.22 41.59 -4.09
C GLU A 41 45.73 42.63 -3.06
N GLY A 42 46.38 42.11 -1.99
CA GLY A 42 46.86 42.95 -0.88
C GLY A 42 45.87 43.11 0.27
N ALA A 43 44.58 42.88 0.09
CA ALA A 43 43.60 42.94 1.17
C ALA A 43 43.69 41.79 2.18
N VAL A 44 44.24 40.65 1.75
CA VAL A 44 44.40 39.43 2.57
C VAL A 44 45.75 38.80 2.21
N SER A 45 46.55 38.37 3.19
CA SER A 45 47.82 37.70 2.92
C SER A 45 47.63 36.38 2.15
N PRO A 46 48.55 35.98 1.26
CA PRO A 46 48.43 34.74 0.45
C PRO A 46 48.18 33.50 1.27
N ALA A 47 48.85 33.33 2.41
CA ALA A 47 48.67 32.20 3.30
C ALA A 47 47.25 32.12 3.90
N VAL A 48 46.74 33.25 4.38
CA VAL A 48 45.36 33.36 4.90
C VAL A 48 44.33 33.12 3.80
N ARG A 49 44.55 33.64 2.59
CA ARG A 49 43.69 33.45 1.42
C ARG A 49 43.60 31.99 1.07
N THR A 50 44.71 31.25 0.99
CA THR A 50 44.75 29.83 0.70
C THR A 50 44.11 29.01 1.82
N GLY A 51 44.38 29.34 3.07
CA GLY A 51 43.77 28.66 4.23
C GLY A 51 42.25 28.82 4.26
N LEU A 52 41.72 30.03 4.05
CA LEU A 52 40.27 30.26 4.01
C LEU A 52 39.61 29.57 2.82
N LEU A 53 40.27 29.49 1.66
CA LEU A 53 39.77 28.73 0.51
C LEU A 53 39.67 27.26 0.82
N ALA A 54 40.72 26.64 1.40
CA ALA A 54 40.73 25.23 1.76
C ALA A 54 39.63 24.89 2.77
N VAL A 55 39.47 25.70 3.82
CA VAL A 55 38.40 25.51 4.82
C VAL A 55 37.02 25.69 4.17
N GLY A 56 36.83 26.72 3.34
CA GLY A 56 35.56 26.96 2.63
C GLY A 56 35.18 25.79 1.72
N LEU A 57 36.13 25.26 0.96
CA LEU A 57 35.93 24.09 0.11
C LEU A 57 35.55 22.87 0.95
N ALA A 58 36.31 22.57 2.00
CA ALA A 58 36.02 21.42 2.89
C ALA A 58 34.63 21.53 3.54
N CYS A 59 34.26 22.69 4.08
CA CYS A 59 32.94 22.94 4.65
C CYS A 59 31.83 22.74 3.62
N THR A 60 32.01 23.26 2.41
CA THR A 60 31.02 23.12 1.33
C THR A 60 30.82 21.65 0.95
N TRP A 61 31.91 20.89 0.79
CA TRP A 61 31.85 19.46 0.52
C TRP A 61 31.18 18.68 1.64
N LEU A 62 31.48 18.96 2.89
CA LEU A 62 30.84 18.29 4.04
C LEU A 62 29.33 18.55 4.07
N VAL A 63 28.91 19.80 3.85
CA VAL A 63 27.48 20.16 3.78
C VAL A 63 26.80 19.47 2.59
N TRP A 64 27.48 19.43 1.43
CA TRP A 64 26.96 18.74 0.25
C TRP A 64 26.78 17.26 0.49
N MET A 65 27.77 16.58 1.05
CA MET A 65 27.74 15.17 1.40
C MET A 65 26.61 14.90 2.42
N ALA A 66 26.56 15.67 3.49
CA ALA A 66 25.48 15.57 4.49
C ALA A 66 24.09 15.74 3.87
N TYR A 67 23.94 16.69 2.96
CA TYR A 67 22.66 16.93 2.27
C TYR A 67 22.25 15.77 1.37
N ASN A 68 23.21 15.16 0.67
CA ASN A 68 22.97 14.01 -0.22
C ASN A 68 22.76 12.70 0.54
N ILE A 69 23.44 12.47 1.65
CA ILE A 69 23.42 11.18 2.35
C ILE A 69 22.31 11.12 3.39
N MET A 70 22.14 12.17 4.19
CA MET A 70 21.27 12.17 5.37
C MET A 70 19.84 12.64 5.03
N PRO A 71 18.86 11.75 4.93
CA PRO A 71 17.48 12.13 4.79
C PRO A 71 17.00 12.76 6.11
N ARG A 72 16.41 13.96 6.03
CA ARG A 72 15.92 14.66 7.21
C ARG A 72 14.48 14.27 7.52
N LYS A 73 14.25 13.80 8.74
CA LYS A 73 12.91 13.55 9.25
C LYS A 73 12.15 14.86 9.35
N LYS A 74 11.08 15.03 8.58
CA LYS A 74 10.24 16.24 8.55
C LYS A 74 9.08 16.17 9.53
N ASP A 75 8.61 14.96 9.79
CA ASP A 75 7.51 14.67 10.71
C ASP A 75 7.91 13.61 11.72
N PHE A 76 7.44 13.74 12.95
CA PHE A 76 7.72 12.80 14.02
C PHE A 76 7.22 11.40 13.70
N PHE A 77 6.08 11.32 13.02
CA PHE A 77 5.42 10.07 12.67
C PHE A 77 6.00 9.39 11.42
N ALA A 78 6.94 10.02 10.72
CA ALA A 78 7.56 9.42 9.54
C ALA A 78 8.48 8.24 9.90
N SER A 79 8.20 7.06 9.34
CA SER A 79 9.12 5.92 9.41
C SER A 79 10.41 6.20 8.62
N TRP A 80 11.46 5.39 8.85
CA TRP A 80 12.74 5.53 8.14
C TRP A 80 12.57 5.44 6.61
N ARG A 81 11.80 4.46 6.10
CA ARG A 81 11.50 4.32 4.68
C ARG A 81 10.85 5.60 4.11
N VAL A 82 9.83 6.09 4.78
CA VAL A 82 9.07 7.28 4.37
C VAL A 82 9.94 8.54 4.44
N THR A 83 10.87 8.61 5.39
CA THR A 83 11.86 9.69 5.53
C THR A 83 12.84 9.69 4.36
N ILE A 84 13.37 8.53 3.95
CA ILE A 84 14.25 8.40 2.77
C ILE A 84 13.51 8.82 1.50
N MET A 85 12.29 8.36 1.33
CA MET A 85 11.43 8.68 0.20
C MET A 85 11.19 10.19 0.05
N GLU A 86 10.79 10.86 1.13
CA GLU A 86 10.56 12.31 1.15
C GLU A 86 11.87 13.10 1.00
N GLY A 87 12.98 12.55 1.52
CA GLY A 87 14.33 13.04 1.24
C GLY A 87 14.65 13.03 -0.26
N GLY A 88 14.31 11.92 -0.94
CA GLY A 88 14.45 11.80 -2.39
C GLY A 88 13.66 12.86 -3.15
N ARG A 89 12.40 13.09 -2.79
CA ARG A 89 11.57 14.16 -3.37
C ARG A 89 12.19 15.54 -3.16
N SER A 90 12.75 15.79 -1.97
CA SER A 90 13.43 17.06 -1.68
C SER A 90 14.67 17.26 -2.53
N LEU A 91 15.48 16.21 -2.76
CA LEU A 91 16.64 16.25 -3.64
C LEU A 91 16.25 16.53 -5.10
N CYS A 92 15.18 15.91 -5.60
CA CYS A 92 14.66 16.20 -6.94
C CYS A 92 14.25 17.68 -7.08
N TYR A 93 13.52 18.25 -6.12
CA TYR A 93 13.20 19.68 -6.15
C TYR A 93 14.43 20.55 -6.13
N SER A 94 15.44 20.20 -5.31
CA SER A 94 16.69 20.94 -5.24
C SER A 94 17.48 20.87 -6.55
N ALA A 95 17.47 19.72 -7.21
CA ALA A 95 18.10 19.55 -8.53
C ALA A 95 17.40 20.39 -9.60
N LEU A 96 16.06 20.35 -9.66
CA LEU A 96 15.29 21.17 -10.62
C LEU A 96 15.52 22.66 -10.40
N TYR A 97 15.53 23.12 -9.15
CA TYR A 97 15.91 24.48 -8.80
C TYR A 97 17.35 24.81 -9.22
N GLY A 98 18.29 23.89 -8.93
CA GLY A 98 19.69 24.04 -9.32
C GLY A 98 19.89 24.15 -10.83
N PHE A 99 19.18 23.37 -11.64
CA PHE A 99 19.18 23.50 -13.10
C PHE A 99 18.66 24.87 -13.57
N ALA A 100 17.56 25.34 -12.99
CA ALA A 100 17.02 26.67 -13.30
C ALA A 100 18.00 27.80 -12.89
N ALA A 101 18.60 27.69 -11.71
CA ALA A 101 19.60 28.64 -11.25
C ALA A 101 20.85 28.61 -12.12
N GLN A 102 21.31 27.40 -12.55
CA GLN A 102 22.48 27.26 -13.44
C GLN A 102 22.20 27.83 -14.82
N ALA A 103 20.99 27.67 -15.34
CA ALA A 103 20.61 28.36 -16.60
C ALA A 103 20.70 29.88 -16.47
N ALA A 104 20.27 30.45 -15.35
CA ALA A 104 20.44 31.89 -15.08
C ALA A 104 21.93 32.28 -14.99
N VAL A 105 22.75 31.46 -14.33
CA VAL A 105 24.22 31.69 -14.25
C VAL A 105 24.84 31.65 -15.65
N LEU A 106 24.49 30.70 -16.48
CA LEU A 106 24.98 30.58 -17.86
C LEU A 106 24.58 31.79 -18.72
N LEU A 107 23.34 32.26 -18.59
CA LEU A 107 22.82 33.34 -19.42
C LEU A 107 23.32 34.71 -18.98
N TRP A 108 23.49 34.95 -17.69
CA TRP A 108 23.77 36.29 -17.12
C TRP A 108 25.18 36.45 -16.61
N LEU A 109 25.74 35.47 -15.92
CA LEU A 109 27.04 35.59 -15.27
C LEU A 109 28.18 35.18 -16.21
N TYR A 110 28.02 34.12 -17.02
CA TYR A 110 29.07 33.63 -17.92
C TYR A 110 29.53 34.69 -18.93
N PRO A 111 28.67 35.47 -19.61
CA PRO A 111 29.12 36.51 -20.52
C PRO A 111 29.97 37.60 -19.83
N LYS A 112 29.70 37.89 -18.54
CA LYS A 112 30.48 38.82 -17.74
C LYS A 112 31.78 38.20 -17.27
N ALA A 113 31.71 36.96 -16.76
CA ALA A 113 32.86 36.19 -16.32
C ALA A 113 33.85 35.96 -17.47
N TYR A 114 33.36 35.70 -18.67
CA TYR A 114 34.18 35.50 -19.89
C TYR A 114 35.09 36.70 -20.18
N ARG A 115 34.64 37.90 -19.87
CA ARG A 115 35.42 39.14 -20.04
C ARG A 115 36.40 39.40 -18.89
N ALA A 116 36.12 38.86 -17.68
CA ALA A 116 36.89 39.11 -16.47
C ALA A 116 37.92 38.04 -16.16
N VAL A 117 37.72 36.83 -16.66
CA VAL A 117 38.57 35.65 -16.37
C VAL A 117 39.56 35.45 -17.55
N HIS A 118 40.85 35.52 -17.27
CA HIS A 118 41.91 35.34 -18.29
C HIS A 118 41.95 33.92 -18.87
N ASP A 119 41.68 32.89 -18.06
CA ASP A 119 41.66 31.51 -18.51
C ASP A 119 40.21 30.99 -18.66
N GLN A 120 39.74 30.92 -19.88
CA GLN A 120 38.40 30.45 -20.23
C GLN A 120 38.15 28.97 -19.90
N ARG A 121 39.20 28.16 -19.71
CA ARG A 121 39.04 26.73 -19.28
C ARG A 121 38.31 26.62 -17.95
N VAL A 122 38.43 27.61 -17.07
CA VAL A 122 37.70 27.64 -15.80
C VAL A 122 36.19 27.65 -15.99
N LEU A 123 35.69 28.34 -17.01
CA LEU A 123 34.25 28.33 -17.33
C LEU A 123 33.75 26.96 -17.80
N TRP A 124 34.53 26.30 -18.64
CA TRP A 124 34.22 24.92 -19.08
C TRP A 124 34.29 23.92 -17.92
N ILE A 125 35.34 23.98 -17.11
CA ILE A 125 35.49 23.14 -15.91
C ILE A 125 34.31 23.35 -14.96
N ASN A 126 33.91 24.60 -14.72
CA ASN A 126 32.77 24.92 -13.86
C ASN A 126 31.44 24.41 -14.45
N GLY A 127 31.24 24.53 -15.76
CA GLY A 127 30.07 24.00 -16.45
C GLY A 127 29.93 22.48 -16.31
N ILE A 128 31.01 21.74 -16.57
CA ILE A 128 31.07 20.27 -16.40
C ILE A 128 30.85 19.88 -14.95
N TYR A 129 31.54 20.55 -14.02
CA TYR A 129 31.38 20.33 -12.59
C TYR A 129 29.92 20.54 -12.12
N SER A 130 29.31 21.65 -12.53
CA SER A 130 27.91 21.96 -12.20
C SER A 130 26.96 20.89 -12.73
N ALA A 131 27.17 20.45 -13.98
CA ALA A 131 26.37 19.38 -14.59
C ALA A 131 26.46 18.07 -13.79
N ILE A 132 27.68 17.66 -13.43
CA ILE A 132 27.92 16.45 -12.62
C ILE A 132 27.24 16.55 -11.25
N MET A 133 27.41 17.68 -10.56
CA MET A 133 26.83 17.87 -9.21
C MET A 133 25.30 17.85 -9.26
N LEU A 134 24.68 18.53 -10.20
CA LEU A 134 23.23 18.51 -10.38
C LEU A 134 22.71 17.14 -10.80
N PHE A 135 23.45 16.43 -11.61
CA PHE A 135 23.13 15.07 -12.03
C PHE A 135 23.15 14.10 -10.82
N ILE A 136 24.19 14.16 -9.99
CA ILE A 136 24.27 13.35 -8.77
C ILE A 136 23.09 13.64 -7.85
N LEU A 137 22.73 14.92 -7.66
CA LEU A 137 21.61 15.33 -6.83
C LEU A 137 20.29 14.79 -7.35
N LEU A 138 20.07 14.90 -8.66
CA LEU A 138 18.85 14.41 -9.31
C LEU A 138 18.73 12.89 -9.23
N TRP A 139 19.77 12.16 -9.60
CA TRP A 139 19.77 10.70 -9.59
C TRP A 139 19.62 10.11 -8.19
N ASN A 140 20.31 10.67 -7.20
CA ASN A 140 20.12 10.26 -5.81
C ASN A 140 18.64 10.45 -5.38
N GLY A 141 18.02 11.57 -5.77
CA GLY A 141 16.61 11.81 -5.53
C GLY A 141 15.70 10.79 -6.21
N ILE A 142 15.92 10.53 -7.51
CA ILE A 142 15.16 9.57 -8.31
C ILE A 142 15.28 8.15 -7.73
N LEU A 143 16.50 7.67 -7.44
CA LEU A 143 16.74 6.34 -6.92
C LEU A 143 16.05 6.13 -5.57
N ARG A 144 16.10 7.12 -4.67
CA ARG A 144 15.36 7.05 -3.40
C ARG A 144 13.87 6.89 -3.63
N ILE A 145 13.26 7.72 -4.48
CA ILE A 145 11.84 7.62 -4.81
C ILE A 145 11.52 6.25 -5.43
N PHE A 146 12.32 5.84 -6.39
CA PHE A 146 12.10 4.63 -7.17
C PHE A 146 12.09 3.36 -6.31
N PHE A 147 13.01 3.26 -5.35
CA PHE A 147 13.13 2.06 -4.52
C PHE A 147 12.28 2.10 -3.24
N THR A 148 11.92 3.27 -2.72
CA THR A 148 11.23 3.36 -1.42
C THR A 148 9.74 3.62 -1.51
N SER A 149 9.22 4.16 -2.62
CA SER A 149 7.78 4.41 -2.76
C SER A 149 7.02 3.14 -3.10
N VAL A 150 6.06 2.78 -2.27
CA VAL A 150 5.14 1.65 -2.52
C VAL A 150 4.03 2.06 -3.50
N ARG A 151 3.56 3.31 -3.43
CA ARG A 151 2.52 3.83 -4.34
C ARG A 151 3.02 4.08 -5.77
N LEU A 152 4.34 4.15 -5.96
CA LEU A 152 4.95 4.18 -7.28
C LEU A 152 5.01 2.76 -7.84
N ARG A 153 3.85 2.27 -8.33
CA ARG A 153 3.65 0.92 -8.86
C ARG A 153 4.56 0.64 -10.05
N LEU A 154 4.69 -0.65 -10.40
CA LEU A 154 5.53 -1.11 -11.52
C LEU A 154 5.26 -0.31 -12.82
N LYS A 155 4.00 -0.04 -13.15
CA LYS A 155 3.64 0.76 -14.34
C LYS A 155 4.27 2.16 -14.37
N TYR A 156 4.32 2.85 -13.22
CA TYR A 156 4.94 4.19 -13.15
C TYR A 156 6.46 4.12 -13.16
N ARG A 157 7.04 3.05 -12.58
CA ARG A 157 8.49 2.80 -12.66
C ARG A 157 8.92 2.51 -14.09
N ILE A 158 8.16 1.68 -14.82
CA ILE A 158 8.38 1.45 -16.25
C ILE A 158 8.23 2.77 -17.04
N LEU A 159 7.17 3.54 -16.77
CA LEU A 159 6.97 4.84 -17.42
C LEU A 159 8.14 5.80 -17.16
N MET A 160 8.68 5.85 -15.94
CA MET A 160 9.87 6.67 -15.62
C MET A 160 11.09 6.23 -16.42
N LEU A 161 11.32 4.92 -16.58
CA LEU A 161 12.44 4.39 -17.36
C LEU A 161 12.29 4.69 -18.85
N LEU A 162 11.10 4.51 -19.42
CA LEU A 162 10.82 4.78 -20.84
C LEU A 162 10.87 6.29 -21.15
N ALA A 163 10.31 7.13 -20.27
CA ALA A 163 10.29 8.57 -20.46
C ALA A 163 11.65 9.24 -20.24
N MET A 164 12.63 8.55 -19.64
CA MET A 164 13.93 9.12 -19.28
C MET A 164 14.66 9.74 -20.47
N TRP A 165 14.52 9.14 -21.64
CA TRP A 165 15.20 9.55 -22.88
C TRP A 165 14.46 10.64 -23.67
N ILE A 166 13.24 11.02 -23.28
CA ILE A 166 12.39 11.97 -24.02
C ILE A 166 12.35 13.29 -23.24
N PRO A 167 13.05 14.36 -23.71
CA PRO A 167 13.02 15.67 -23.06
C PRO A 167 11.58 16.21 -22.91
N GLY A 168 11.29 16.85 -21.79
CA GLY A 168 9.94 17.33 -21.45
C GLY A 168 9.02 16.27 -20.86
N LEU A 169 8.92 15.09 -21.51
CA LEU A 169 8.14 13.98 -20.97
C LEU A 169 8.75 13.46 -19.66
N ASN A 170 10.08 13.31 -19.61
CA ASN A 170 10.81 12.91 -18.42
C ASN A 170 10.54 13.84 -17.22
N LEU A 171 10.51 15.16 -17.46
CA LEU A 171 10.18 16.14 -16.43
C LEU A 171 8.72 16.00 -15.96
N GLY A 172 7.77 15.85 -16.88
CA GLY A 172 6.36 15.64 -16.56
C GLY A 172 6.13 14.37 -15.74
N VAL A 173 6.77 13.26 -16.12
CA VAL A 173 6.68 11.99 -15.39
C VAL A 173 7.36 12.08 -14.02
N LEU A 174 8.49 12.76 -13.91
CA LEU A 174 9.17 12.99 -12.63
C LEU A 174 8.29 13.82 -11.68
N LEU A 175 7.73 14.93 -12.14
CA LEU A 175 6.84 15.77 -11.34
C LEU A 175 5.59 15.00 -10.88
N TYR A 176 5.04 14.15 -11.75
CA TYR A 176 3.92 13.27 -11.39
C TYR A 176 4.32 12.23 -10.33
N ALA A 177 5.48 11.59 -10.47
CA ALA A 177 6.02 10.66 -9.48
C ALA A 177 6.23 11.35 -8.12
N MET A 178 6.79 12.56 -8.12
CA MET A 178 6.97 13.38 -6.91
C MET A 178 5.64 13.72 -6.22
N ARG A 179 4.56 13.91 -7.00
CA ARG A 179 3.20 14.13 -6.45
C ARG A 179 2.63 12.87 -5.80
N ILE A 180 2.84 11.68 -6.41
CA ILE A 180 2.47 10.39 -5.82
C ILE A 180 3.18 10.19 -4.48
N VAL A 181 4.49 10.43 -4.45
CA VAL A 181 5.34 10.33 -3.25
C VAL A 181 4.88 11.25 -2.13
N HIS A 182 4.51 12.48 -2.46
CA HIS A 182 3.96 13.42 -1.46
C HIS A 182 2.68 12.89 -0.83
N GLY A 183 1.75 12.41 -1.65
CA GLY A 183 0.51 11.80 -1.14
C GLY A 183 0.74 10.53 -0.31
N GLU A 184 1.79 9.75 -0.64
CA GLU A 184 2.20 8.60 0.19
C GLU A 184 2.76 9.05 1.54
N TYR A 185 3.61 10.09 1.55
CA TYR A 185 4.20 10.64 2.75
C TYR A 185 3.13 11.15 3.73
N ASP A 186 2.23 12.01 3.25
CA ASP A 186 1.17 12.60 4.07
C ASP A 186 0.25 11.52 4.66
N PHE A 187 -0.12 10.53 3.85
CA PHE A 187 -0.96 9.43 4.30
C PHE A 187 -0.25 8.54 5.34
N ALA A 188 1.03 8.22 5.12
CA ALA A 188 1.79 7.40 6.05
C ALA A 188 1.98 8.09 7.41
N CYS A 189 2.26 9.40 7.43
CA CYS A 189 2.37 10.17 8.66
C CYS A 189 1.01 10.28 9.37
N TYR A 190 -0.07 10.52 8.63
CA TYR A 190 -1.42 10.56 9.18
C TYR A 190 -1.79 9.20 9.82
N LYS A 191 -1.58 8.10 9.10
CA LYS A 191 -1.89 6.76 9.60
C LYS A 191 -1.12 6.43 10.88
N GLU A 192 0.17 6.76 10.92
CA GLU A 192 0.99 6.54 12.11
C GLU A 192 0.56 7.42 13.30
N SER A 193 0.16 8.67 13.04
CA SER A 193 -0.37 9.56 14.10
C SER A 193 -1.67 9.02 14.69
N VAL A 194 -2.59 8.52 13.85
CA VAL A 194 -3.84 7.88 14.30
C VAL A 194 -3.53 6.61 15.10
N ARG A 195 -2.59 5.80 14.61
CA ARG A 195 -2.17 4.57 15.27
C ARG A 195 -1.65 4.83 16.69
N GLN A 196 -0.78 5.82 16.89
CA GLN A 196 -0.26 6.15 18.22
C GLN A 196 -1.33 6.65 19.20
N VAL A 197 -2.31 7.40 18.70
CA VAL A 197 -3.45 7.84 19.53
C VAL A 197 -4.33 6.65 19.92
N ARG A 198 -4.57 5.71 19.00
CA ARG A 198 -5.44 4.55 19.22
C ARG A 198 -4.77 3.41 19.97
N ALA A 199 -3.44 3.28 19.92
CA ALA A 199 -2.72 2.19 20.58
C ALA A 199 -3.00 2.08 22.08
N GLN A 200 -3.27 3.20 22.75
CA GLN A 200 -3.62 3.22 24.17
C GLN A 200 -5.09 2.88 24.45
N SER A 201 -5.96 2.96 23.44
CA SER A 201 -7.42 2.85 23.64
C SER A 201 -7.95 1.42 23.54
N GLN A 202 -7.13 0.44 23.08
CA GLN A 202 -7.52 -0.97 22.96
C GLN A 202 -8.88 -1.14 22.24
N ILE A 203 -9.11 -0.35 21.17
CA ILE A 203 -10.45 -0.24 20.53
C ILE A 203 -10.94 -1.54 19.89
N CYS A 204 -10.02 -2.47 19.54
CA CYS A 204 -10.35 -3.77 18.99
C CYS A 204 -10.31 -4.90 20.02
N SER A 205 -10.15 -4.61 21.32
CA SER A 205 -10.22 -5.62 22.37
C SER A 205 -11.69 -6.01 22.61
N THR A 206 -12.17 -6.98 21.87
CA THR A 206 -13.52 -7.57 21.97
C THR A 206 -13.61 -8.52 23.17
N ARG A 207 -14.83 -8.79 23.64
CA ARG A 207 -15.08 -9.72 24.73
C ARG A 207 -14.65 -11.15 24.37
N TYR A 208 -14.84 -11.52 23.12
CA TYR A 208 -14.50 -12.84 22.58
C TYR A 208 -13.43 -12.72 21.50
N PRO A 209 -12.50 -13.70 21.41
CA PRO A 209 -11.45 -13.67 20.41
C PRO A 209 -12.02 -13.70 18.98
N LEU A 210 -11.24 -13.18 18.03
CA LEU A 210 -11.59 -13.12 16.62
C LEU A 210 -11.05 -14.38 15.89
N LEU A 211 -11.91 -15.10 15.21
CA LEU A 211 -11.55 -16.19 14.29
C LEU A 211 -11.69 -15.69 12.85
N LEU A 212 -10.57 -15.57 12.14
CA LEU A 212 -10.54 -15.19 10.74
C LEU A 212 -10.63 -16.45 9.86
N VAL A 213 -11.67 -16.51 9.00
CA VAL A 213 -11.94 -17.65 8.13
C VAL A 213 -11.80 -17.23 6.68
N HIS A 214 -10.79 -17.76 5.98
CA HIS A 214 -10.47 -17.40 4.60
C HIS A 214 -11.45 -18.02 3.58
N GLY A 215 -11.39 -17.55 2.33
CA GLY A 215 -12.11 -18.11 1.20
C GLY A 215 -11.31 -19.14 0.41
N VAL A 216 -11.68 -19.34 -0.86
CA VAL A 216 -10.97 -20.22 -1.79
C VAL A 216 -9.62 -19.65 -2.24
N GLY A 217 -8.71 -20.51 -2.64
CA GLY A 217 -7.52 -20.19 -3.43
C GLY A 217 -6.22 -19.98 -2.64
N PHE A 218 -6.27 -19.63 -1.35
CA PHE A 218 -5.08 -19.42 -0.54
C PHE A 218 -5.33 -19.84 0.90
N ARG A 219 -4.30 -20.39 1.56
CA ARG A 219 -4.30 -20.71 3.00
C ARG A 219 -3.55 -19.62 3.77
N ASP A 220 -3.75 -19.59 5.08
CA ASP A 220 -3.02 -18.72 6.01
C ASP A 220 -1.61 -19.29 6.27
N LEU A 221 -0.73 -19.20 5.27
CA LEU A 221 0.66 -19.57 5.41
C LEU A 221 1.46 -18.47 6.11
N ARG A 222 2.46 -18.87 6.91
CA ARG A 222 3.29 -17.94 7.70
C ARG A 222 3.87 -16.77 6.90
N TYR A 223 4.18 -16.98 5.61
CA TYR A 223 4.77 -15.96 4.72
C TYR A 223 3.77 -15.40 3.69
N PHE A 224 2.67 -16.09 3.44
CA PHE A 224 1.59 -15.69 2.53
C PHE A 224 0.26 -15.68 3.30
N ASN A 225 0.12 -14.73 4.20
CA ASN A 225 -1.10 -14.54 4.96
C ASN A 225 -2.22 -14.06 4.00
N TYR A 226 -3.32 -14.78 3.97
CA TYR A 226 -4.53 -14.45 3.21
C TYR A 226 -5.05 -13.04 3.53
N TRP A 227 -5.02 -12.65 4.79
CA TRP A 227 -5.57 -11.40 5.30
C TRP A 227 -4.64 -10.17 5.18
N GLY A 228 -3.52 -10.29 4.50
CA GLY A 228 -2.59 -9.20 4.28
C GLY A 228 -2.09 -8.53 5.58
N ARG A 229 -2.34 -7.21 5.71
CA ARG A 229 -1.93 -6.39 6.87
C ARG A 229 -3.00 -6.33 7.97
N ILE A 230 -4.21 -6.82 7.72
CA ILE A 230 -5.39 -6.69 8.58
C ILE A 230 -5.13 -7.25 9.99
N PRO A 231 -4.65 -8.50 10.17
CA PRO A 231 -4.47 -9.07 11.51
C PRO A 231 -3.47 -8.27 12.34
N ARG A 232 -2.37 -7.84 11.71
CA ARG A 232 -1.37 -7.04 12.41
C ARG A 232 -1.92 -5.69 12.89
N GLU A 233 -2.77 -5.05 12.10
CA GLU A 233 -3.39 -3.78 12.47
C GLU A 233 -4.37 -3.98 13.63
N LEU A 234 -5.22 -5.00 13.57
CA LEU A 234 -6.20 -5.30 14.64
C LEU A 234 -5.51 -5.67 15.96
N ALA A 235 -4.46 -6.50 15.89
CA ALA A 235 -3.69 -6.90 17.07
C ALA A 235 -3.01 -5.69 17.77
N GLN A 236 -2.56 -4.69 17.01
CA GLN A 236 -2.01 -3.44 17.57
C GLN A 236 -3.03 -2.65 18.39
N TYR A 237 -4.34 -2.86 18.16
CA TYR A 237 -5.43 -2.23 18.90
C TYR A 237 -6.11 -3.17 19.90
N GLY A 238 -5.45 -4.28 20.24
CA GLY A 238 -5.85 -5.17 21.32
C GLY A 238 -6.75 -6.33 20.91
N ALA A 239 -6.89 -6.63 19.63
CA ALA A 239 -7.62 -7.81 19.18
C ALA A 239 -6.81 -9.10 19.42
N ASP A 240 -7.48 -10.11 19.96
CA ASP A 240 -6.98 -11.47 20.04
C ASP A 240 -7.43 -12.27 18.80
N ILE A 241 -6.48 -12.77 17.98
CA ILE A 241 -6.75 -13.22 16.62
C ILE A 241 -6.28 -14.65 16.40
N TYR A 242 -7.20 -15.46 15.86
CA TYR A 242 -7.00 -16.84 15.45
C TYR A 242 -7.36 -17.00 13.98
N TYR A 243 -6.85 -18.07 13.34
CA TYR A 243 -7.06 -18.38 11.94
C TYR A 243 -7.74 -19.74 11.80
N GLY A 244 -8.70 -19.85 10.87
CA GLY A 244 -9.41 -21.08 10.58
C GLY A 244 -8.50 -22.16 10.00
N ASN A 245 -7.55 -21.76 9.15
CA ASN A 245 -6.57 -22.65 8.48
C ASN A 245 -7.21 -23.84 7.73
N GLN A 246 -8.50 -23.73 7.34
CA GLN A 246 -9.19 -24.74 6.54
C GLN A 246 -8.56 -24.89 5.16
N GLU A 247 -8.90 -25.95 4.43
CA GLU A 247 -8.36 -26.19 3.09
C GLU A 247 -8.89 -25.19 2.06
N ALA A 248 -8.06 -24.87 1.06
CA ALA A 248 -8.37 -23.82 0.09
C ALA A 248 -9.50 -24.21 -0.86
N PHE A 249 -9.60 -25.50 -1.26
CA PHE A 249 -10.59 -26.01 -2.21
C PHE A 249 -11.36 -27.25 -1.75
N ALA A 250 -11.38 -27.56 -0.48
CA ALA A 250 -12.27 -28.60 0.04
C ALA A 250 -13.74 -28.15 0.03
N THR A 251 -14.67 -29.11 0.16
CA THR A 251 -16.10 -28.83 0.23
C THR A 251 -16.48 -27.99 1.46
N VAL A 252 -17.67 -27.38 1.43
CA VAL A 252 -18.17 -26.60 2.57
C VAL A 252 -18.27 -27.47 3.83
N ALA A 253 -18.81 -28.69 3.72
CA ALA A 253 -18.98 -29.56 4.88
C ALA A 253 -17.63 -29.98 5.49
N TYR A 254 -16.62 -30.26 4.66
CA TYR A 254 -15.29 -30.64 5.13
C TYR A 254 -14.63 -29.48 5.90
N ASN A 255 -14.58 -28.30 5.28
CA ASN A 255 -14.01 -27.11 5.90
C ASN A 255 -14.75 -26.67 7.17
N ALA A 256 -16.06 -26.85 7.19
CA ALA A 256 -16.85 -26.59 8.39
C ALA A 256 -16.42 -27.47 9.58
N GLY A 257 -16.00 -28.73 9.31
CA GLY A 257 -15.41 -29.59 10.34
C GLY A 257 -14.11 -29.06 10.90
N ASP A 258 -13.23 -28.52 10.05
CA ASP A 258 -11.99 -27.89 10.49
C ASP A 258 -12.26 -26.64 11.35
N ILE A 259 -13.19 -25.78 10.90
CA ILE A 259 -13.61 -24.57 11.63
C ILE A 259 -14.21 -24.95 12.99
N TYR A 260 -15.06 -25.97 13.04
CA TYR A 260 -15.66 -26.44 14.29
C TYR A 260 -14.58 -26.90 15.28
N ARG A 261 -13.63 -27.71 14.85
CA ARG A 261 -12.49 -28.14 15.69
C ARG A 261 -11.66 -26.96 16.16
N LYS A 262 -11.44 -25.95 15.29
CA LYS A 262 -10.69 -24.77 15.65
C LYS A 262 -11.40 -23.90 16.67
N ILE A 263 -12.71 -23.76 16.59
CA ILE A 263 -13.52 -23.06 17.60
C ILE A 263 -13.37 -23.75 18.97
N GLN A 264 -13.49 -25.08 19.02
CA GLN A 264 -13.31 -25.85 20.25
C GLN A 264 -11.91 -25.70 20.84
N GLU A 265 -10.87 -25.71 19.97
CA GLU A 265 -9.48 -25.47 20.37
C GLU A 265 -9.31 -24.11 21.03
N ILE A 266 -9.81 -23.03 20.39
CA ILE A 266 -9.72 -21.66 20.88
C ILE A 266 -10.43 -21.54 22.24
N CYS A 267 -11.65 -22.02 22.36
CA CYS A 267 -12.39 -21.97 23.62
C CYS A 267 -11.66 -22.72 24.75
N ARG A 268 -11.05 -23.86 24.46
CA ARG A 268 -10.28 -24.64 25.43
C ARG A 268 -8.97 -23.92 25.83
N GLU A 269 -8.24 -23.35 24.87
CA GLU A 269 -6.95 -22.67 25.13
C GLU A 269 -7.09 -21.35 25.85
N THR A 270 -8.11 -20.57 25.51
CA THR A 270 -8.33 -19.23 26.07
C THR A 270 -9.26 -19.20 27.27
N GLY A 271 -10.02 -20.28 27.49
CA GLY A 271 -11.10 -20.31 28.49
C GLY A 271 -12.32 -19.45 28.12
N CYS A 272 -12.40 -18.96 26.87
CA CYS A 272 -13.53 -18.15 26.42
C CYS A 272 -14.76 -19.05 26.15
N GLU A 273 -15.96 -18.50 26.39
CA GLU A 273 -17.22 -19.20 26.10
C GLU A 273 -17.54 -19.22 24.60
N LYS A 274 -17.13 -18.18 23.88
CA LYS A 274 -17.49 -17.95 22.48
C LYS A 274 -16.36 -17.32 21.69
N VAL A 275 -16.51 -17.31 20.37
CA VAL A 275 -15.65 -16.61 19.42
C VAL A 275 -16.47 -15.67 18.54
N ASN A 276 -15.85 -14.64 18.00
CA ASN A 276 -16.39 -13.82 16.91
C ASN A 276 -15.75 -14.26 15.59
N ILE A 277 -16.54 -14.64 14.61
CA ILE A 277 -16.06 -15.10 13.31
C ILE A 277 -16.12 -13.94 12.31
N ILE A 278 -15.01 -13.68 11.62
CA ILE A 278 -14.97 -12.81 10.45
C ILE A 278 -14.55 -13.68 9.26
N ALA A 279 -15.47 -13.88 8.33
CA ALA A 279 -15.30 -14.79 7.21
C ALA A 279 -15.36 -14.07 5.87
N HIS A 280 -14.50 -14.44 4.94
CA HIS A 280 -14.49 -13.90 3.59
C HIS A 280 -14.86 -14.97 2.57
N SER A 281 -15.65 -14.59 1.54
CA SER A 281 -15.98 -15.45 0.40
C SER A 281 -16.60 -16.79 0.86
N LYS A 282 -16.12 -17.92 0.35
CA LYS A 282 -16.55 -19.29 0.74
C LYS A 282 -16.52 -19.52 2.24
N GLY A 283 -15.55 -18.93 2.97
CA GLY A 283 -15.42 -19.09 4.42
C GLY A 283 -16.69 -18.71 5.19
N GLY A 284 -17.52 -17.81 4.65
CA GLY A 284 -18.82 -17.50 5.23
C GLY A 284 -19.82 -18.66 5.14
N LEU A 285 -19.82 -19.43 4.05
CA LEU A 285 -20.65 -20.63 3.90
C LEU A 285 -20.12 -21.74 4.83
N ASP A 286 -18.81 -21.96 4.86
CA ASP A 286 -18.16 -22.93 5.74
C ASP A 286 -18.51 -22.65 7.21
N SER A 287 -18.45 -21.38 7.62
CA SER A 287 -18.79 -20.95 8.99
C SER A 287 -20.28 -21.13 9.31
N ARG A 288 -21.18 -20.79 8.38
CA ARG A 288 -22.63 -21.03 8.58
C ARG A 288 -22.93 -22.51 8.77
N TYR A 289 -22.30 -23.37 7.96
CA TYR A 289 -22.49 -24.82 8.08
C TYR A 289 -21.97 -25.32 9.45
N ALA A 290 -20.80 -24.87 9.88
CA ALA A 290 -20.27 -25.22 11.21
C ALA A 290 -21.21 -24.81 12.34
N ILE A 291 -21.76 -23.59 12.27
CA ILE A 291 -22.68 -23.05 13.28
C ILE A 291 -24.00 -23.84 13.32
N SER A 292 -24.62 -24.02 12.14
CA SER A 292 -25.97 -24.56 12.04
C SER A 292 -26.00 -26.09 12.08
N ARG A 293 -25.08 -26.78 11.39
CA ARG A 293 -25.14 -28.24 11.20
C ARG A 293 -24.22 -29.04 12.11
N LEU A 294 -23.07 -28.47 12.52
CA LEU A 294 -22.11 -29.15 13.37
C LEU A 294 -22.21 -28.78 14.85
N GLY A 295 -23.14 -27.90 15.21
CA GLY A 295 -23.40 -27.54 16.61
C GLY A 295 -22.44 -26.51 17.22
N ALA A 296 -21.78 -25.68 16.41
CA ALA A 296 -20.90 -24.62 16.91
C ALA A 296 -21.66 -23.42 17.54
N ALA A 297 -22.98 -23.30 17.33
CA ALA A 297 -23.77 -22.15 17.76
C ALA A 297 -23.56 -21.72 19.21
N PRO A 298 -23.49 -22.60 20.22
CA PRO A 298 -23.25 -22.18 21.61
C PRO A 298 -21.89 -21.50 21.83
N MET A 299 -20.90 -21.78 20.98
CA MET A 299 -19.53 -21.27 21.04
C MET A 299 -19.28 -20.09 20.09
N VAL A 300 -20.30 -19.56 19.41
CA VAL A 300 -20.17 -18.44 18.48
C VAL A 300 -21.03 -17.26 18.95
N ALA A 301 -20.44 -16.10 19.13
CA ALA A 301 -21.14 -14.87 19.47
C ALA A 301 -21.65 -14.15 18.22
N SER A 302 -20.80 -14.03 17.21
CA SER A 302 -21.13 -13.34 15.98
C SER A 302 -20.47 -13.96 14.76
N LEU A 303 -21.14 -13.88 13.61
CA LEU A 303 -20.59 -14.17 12.28
C LEU A 303 -20.72 -12.93 11.39
N THR A 304 -19.58 -12.36 11.03
CA THR A 304 -19.47 -11.31 10.01
C THR A 304 -19.00 -11.93 8.70
N THR A 305 -19.77 -11.82 7.63
CA THR A 305 -19.40 -12.29 6.30
C THR A 305 -19.07 -11.13 5.37
N ILE A 306 -18.01 -11.28 4.57
CA ILE A 306 -17.54 -10.26 3.64
C ILE A 306 -17.46 -10.89 2.26
N ASN A 307 -18.21 -10.36 1.30
CA ASN A 307 -18.27 -10.86 -0.08
C ASN A 307 -18.56 -12.38 -0.18
N THR A 308 -19.33 -12.92 0.74
CA THR A 308 -19.73 -14.34 0.73
C THR A 308 -20.89 -14.54 -0.24
N PRO A 309 -20.82 -15.50 -1.17
CA PRO A 309 -21.92 -15.76 -2.12
C PRO A 309 -23.08 -16.56 -1.49
N HIS A 310 -23.81 -15.96 -0.54
CA HIS A 310 -24.91 -16.61 0.17
C HIS A 310 -26.06 -17.05 -0.74
N ARG A 311 -26.23 -16.38 -1.89
CA ARG A 311 -27.26 -16.71 -2.87
C ARG A 311 -26.69 -17.24 -4.18
N GLY A 312 -25.41 -17.71 -4.11
CA GLY A 312 -24.71 -18.23 -5.26
C GLY A 312 -24.22 -17.18 -6.25
N CYS A 313 -23.67 -17.64 -7.35
CA CYS A 313 -23.12 -16.83 -8.42
C CYS A 313 -23.65 -17.35 -9.76
N ARG A 314 -24.44 -16.57 -10.51
CA ARG A 314 -24.91 -16.96 -11.84
C ARG A 314 -23.78 -17.23 -12.83
N PHE A 315 -22.64 -16.60 -12.65
CA PHE A 315 -21.45 -16.94 -13.44
C PHE A 315 -21.10 -18.43 -13.32
N VAL A 316 -21.22 -19.00 -12.12
CA VAL A 316 -20.99 -20.44 -11.90
C VAL A 316 -22.07 -21.27 -12.60
N ASP A 317 -23.31 -20.82 -12.64
CA ASP A 317 -24.38 -21.51 -13.37
C ASP A 317 -24.05 -21.64 -14.86
N TYR A 318 -23.41 -20.65 -15.46
CA TYR A 318 -22.92 -20.73 -16.85
C TYR A 318 -21.73 -21.65 -16.98
N ALA A 319 -20.79 -21.61 -16.03
CA ALA A 319 -19.65 -22.53 -16.01
C ALA A 319 -20.10 -24.00 -15.89
N CYS A 320 -21.12 -24.26 -15.08
CA CYS A 320 -21.71 -25.61 -14.93
C CYS A 320 -22.42 -26.14 -16.19
N ARG A 321 -22.66 -25.28 -17.22
CA ARG A 321 -23.19 -25.71 -18.53
C ARG A 321 -22.11 -26.23 -19.49
N LEU A 322 -20.84 -26.09 -19.13
CA LEU A 322 -19.75 -26.67 -19.92
C LEU A 322 -19.89 -28.19 -19.95
N PRO A 323 -19.46 -28.87 -21.03
CA PRO A 323 -19.41 -30.32 -21.06
C PRO A 323 -18.67 -30.85 -19.82
N GLU A 324 -19.30 -31.82 -19.12
CA GLU A 324 -18.79 -32.30 -17.84
C GLU A 324 -17.34 -32.79 -17.92
N GLY A 325 -16.95 -33.49 -19.01
CA GLY A 325 -15.58 -33.93 -19.23
C GLY A 325 -14.56 -32.79 -19.28
N LEU A 326 -14.93 -31.68 -19.93
CA LEU A 326 -14.07 -30.48 -19.99
C LEU A 326 -13.93 -29.82 -18.60
N TYR A 327 -15.05 -29.68 -17.89
CA TYR A 327 -15.03 -29.08 -16.57
C TYR A 327 -14.23 -29.91 -15.55
N ARG A 328 -14.41 -31.24 -15.57
CA ARG A 328 -13.62 -32.19 -14.74
C ARG A 328 -12.12 -32.16 -15.09
N ALA A 329 -11.76 -32.03 -16.37
CA ALA A 329 -10.36 -31.89 -16.78
C ALA A 329 -9.74 -30.61 -16.22
N ILE A 330 -10.45 -29.47 -16.29
CA ILE A 330 -10.02 -28.22 -15.68
C ILE A 330 -9.89 -28.40 -14.17
N ALA A 331 -10.89 -28.95 -13.50
CA ALA A 331 -10.87 -29.18 -12.06
C ALA A 331 -9.67 -30.04 -11.63
N GLY A 332 -9.39 -31.16 -12.36
CA GLY A 332 -8.24 -32.01 -12.06
C GLY A 332 -6.88 -31.30 -12.14
N VAL A 333 -6.72 -30.32 -13.03
CA VAL A 333 -5.50 -29.51 -13.08
C VAL A 333 -5.38 -28.65 -11.80
N PHE A 334 -6.47 -28.04 -11.36
CA PHE A 334 -6.48 -27.25 -10.12
C PHE A 334 -6.27 -28.14 -8.89
N ASP A 335 -6.92 -29.30 -8.80
CA ASP A 335 -6.75 -30.23 -7.69
C ASP A 335 -5.30 -30.71 -7.58
N LEU A 336 -4.66 -31.06 -8.70
CA LEU A 336 -3.25 -31.43 -8.73
C LEU A 336 -2.34 -30.29 -8.28
N TRP A 337 -2.67 -29.07 -8.66
CA TRP A 337 -1.88 -27.90 -8.30
C TRP A 337 -2.01 -27.60 -6.80
N PHE A 338 -3.22 -27.57 -6.26
CA PHE A 338 -3.45 -27.26 -4.85
C PHE A 338 -3.01 -28.37 -3.89
N SER A 339 -3.05 -29.64 -4.30
CA SER A 339 -2.47 -30.74 -3.51
C SER A 339 -0.96 -30.54 -3.28
N ARG A 340 -0.25 -29.95 -4.25
CA ARG A 340 1.17 -29.60 -4.10
C ARG A 340 1.41 -28.42 -3.14
N PHE A 341 0.41 -27.59 -2.88
CA PHE A 341 0.46 -26.48 -1.93
C PHE A 341 -0.10 -26.83 -0.54
N GLY A 342 -0.39 -28.11 -0.29
CA GLY A 342 -0.70 -28.64 1.03
C GLY A 342 -2.17 -28.89 1.31
N ASP A 343 -3.07 -28.80 0.32
CA ASP A 343 -4.44 -29.28 0.46
C ASP A 343 -4.44 -30.82 0.41
N SER A 344 -5.07 -31.45 1.40
CA SER A 344 -5.14 -32.91 1.51
C SER A 344 -6.33 -33.49 0.73
N HIS A 345 -7.39 -32.69 0.58
CA HIS A 345 -8.65 -33.09 -0.07
C HIS A 345 -9.15 -31.99 -1.04
N PRO A 346 -8.35 -31.58 -2.04
CA PRO A 346 -8.80 -30.57 -3.00
C PRO A 346 -9.90 -31.21 -3.88
N ASP A 347 -11.04 -30.54 -3.98
CA ASP A 347 -12.16 -30.88 -4.84
C ASP A 347 -12.72 -29.63 -5.49
N PHE A 348 -12.00 -29.12 -6.47
CA PHE A 348 -12.37 -27.92 -7.20
C PHE A 348 -13.72 -28.03 -7.90
N TYR A 349 -14.01 -29.23 -8.44
CA TYR A 349 -15.27 -29.50 -9.14
C TYR A 349 -16.46 -29.30 -8.20
N THR A 350 -16.50 -30.05 -7.07
CA THR A 350 -17.60 -29.92 -6.11
C THR A 350 -17.62 -28.59 -5.42
N ALA A 351 -16.45 -28.06 -5.00
CA ALA A 351 -16.36 -26.77 -4.32
C ALA A 351 -16.91 -25.62 -5.18
N THR A 352 -16.68 -25.64 -6.49
CA THR A 352 -17.21 -24.60 -7.40
C THR A 352 -18.69 -24.78 -7.68
N HIS A 353 -19.19 -26.04 -7.83
CA HIS A 353 -20.61 -26.30 -8.02
C HIS A 353 -21.47 -25.85 -6.83
N GLN A 354 -20.91 -25.86 -5.60
CA GLN A 354 -21.58 -25.35 -4.41
C GLN A 354 -21.91 -23.83 -4.47
N PHE A 355 -21.27 -23.09 -5.41
CA PHE A 355 -21.59 -21.68 -5.63
C PHE A 355 -22.65 -21.44 -6.71
N SER A 356 -23.24 -22.48 -7.30
CA SER A 356 -24.37 -22.30 -8.21
C SER A 356 -25.57 -21.75 -7.46
N THR A 357 -26.43 -21.02 -8.16
CA THR A 357 -27.66 -20.45 -7.54
C THR A 357 -28.57 -21.54 -7.02
N ARG A 358 -28.68 -22.69 -7.72
CA ARG A 358 -29.46 -23.82 -7.29
C ARG A 358 -28.90 -24.47 -6.00
N ALA A 359 -27.59 -24.68 -5.95
CA ALA A 359 -26.95 -25.25 -4.77
C ALA A 359 -27.10 -24.32 -3.56
N SER A 360 -27.04 -23.02 -3.79
CA SER A 360 -27.20 -22.03 -2.71
C SER A 360 -28.63 -21.98 -2.16
N ILE A 361 -29.66 -22.21 -2.98
CA ILE A 361 -31.05 -22.35 -2.50
C ILE A 361 -31.16 -23.53 -1.55
N CYS A 362 -30.74 -24.74 -2.00
CA CYS A 362 -30.75 -25.93 -1.15
C CYS A 362 -29.93 -25.73 0.14
N PHE A 363 -28.73 -25.13 0.01
CA PHE A 363 -27.90 -24.82 1.17
C PHE A 363 -28.61 -23.90 2.19
N ASN A 364 -29.30 -22.86 1.73
CA ASN A 364 -30.00 -21.93 2.61
C ASN A 364 -31.24 -22.56 3.27
N GLU A 365 -31.91 -23.52 2.63
CA GLU A 365 -32.99 -24.32 3.22
C GLU A 365 -32.47 -25.23 4.33
N GLU A 366 -31.29 -25.85 4.13
CA GLU A 366 -30.70 -26.81 5.07
C GLU A 366 -29.95 -26.10 6.23
N VAL A 367 -29.33 -24.96 5.97
CA VAL A 367 -28.41 -24.23 6.88
C VAL A 367 -29.07 -22.94 7.35
N ALA A 368 -30.07 -23.11 8.24
CA ALA A 368 -30.75 -21.96 8.86
C ALA A 368 -29.83 -21.24 9.88
N ASP A 369 -30.11 -19.97 10.12
CA ASP A 369 -29.39 -19.20 11.13
C ASP A 369 -29.74 -19.72 12.53
N ALA A 370 -28.71 -19.93 13.35
CA ALA A 370 -28.88 -20.42 14.72
C ALA A 370 -29.31 -19.27 15.65
N PRO A 371 -30.29 -19.47 16.53
CA PRO A 371 -30.68 -18.47 17.54
C PRO A 371 -29.51 -18.18 18.49
N GLY A 372 -29.40 -16.92 18.89
CA GLY A 372 -28.34 -16.45 19.82
C GLY A 372 -26.99 -16.14 19.16
N VAL A 373 -26.84 -16.31 17.85
CA VAL A 373 -25.68 -15.85 17.06
C VAL A 373 -26.07 -14.58 16.30
N TYR A 374 -25.22 -13.56 16.36
CA TYR A 374 -25.42 -12.33 15.60
C TYR A 374 -24.82 -12.46 14.20
N TYR A 375 -25.63 -12.31 13.17
CA TYR A 375 -25.21 -12.38 11.78
C TYR A 375 -25.19 -11.01 11.12
N GLN A 376 -24.08 -10.66 10.50
CA GLN A 376 -23.98 -9.47 9.66
C GLN A 376 -23.16 -9.70 8.39
N SER A 377 -23.41 -8.90 7.37
CA SER A 377 -22.72 -9.04 6.09
C SER A 377 -22.33 -7.71 5.45
N TYR A 378 -21.26 -7.75 4.66
CA TYR A 378 -20.76 -6.66 3.83
C TYR A 378 -20.55 -7.14 2.40
N ALA A 379 -20.78 -6.25 1.44
CA ALA A 379 -20.43 -6.46 0.05
C ALA A 379 -19.45 -5.40 -0.43
N SER A 380 -18.75 -5.67 -1.53
CA SER A 380 -17.97 -4.65 -2.23
C SER A 380 -18.27 -4.65 -3.73
N VAL A 381 -17.91 -3.54 -4.42
CA VAL A 381 -18.12 -3.43 -5.87
C VAL A 381 -16.92 -2.80 -6.55
N MET A 382 -16.52 -3.36 -7.67
CA MET A 382 -15.60 -2.76 -8.61
C MET A 382 -16.28 -1.63 -9.38
N ARG A 383 -15.52 -0.60 -9.75
CA ARG A 383 -16.01 0.49 -10.60
C ARG A 383 -16.13 0.05 -12.06
N ASP A 384 -15.09 -0.63 -12.55
CA ASP A 384 -14.92 -1.09 -13.92
C ASP A 384 -13.95 -2.27 -13.96
N PHE A 385 -13.77 -2.89 -15.12
CA PHE A 385 -12.90 -4.04 -15.32
C PHE A 385 -11.40 -3.73 -15.10
N LEU A 386 -10.99 -2.46 -15.16
CA LEU A 386 -9.61 -2.03 -14.88
C LEU A 386 -9.33 -1.89 -13.37
N SER A 387 -10.35 -2.03 -12.55
CA SER A 387 -10.20 -1.95 -11.09
C SER A 387 -9.32 -3.06 -10.55
N ASP A 388 -9.38 -4.27 -11.11
CA ASP A 388 -8.53 -5.39 -10.74
C ASP A 388 -8.09 -6.20 -11.96
N PRO A 389 -6.76 -6.23 -12.27
CA PRO A 389 -6.25 -6.96 -13.41
C PRO A 389 -6.43 -8.49 -13.35
N LEU A 390 -6.61 -9.06 -12.15
CA LEU A 390 -6.83 -10.51 -11.99
C LEU A 390 -8.30 -10.87 -12.20
N LEU A 391 -9.21 -9.95 -11.89
CA LEU A 391 -10.65 -10.19 -11.90
C LEU A 391 -11.38 -9.51 -13.07
N TRP A 392 -10.65 -8.96 -14.05
CA TRP A 392 -11.23 -8.24 -15.17
C TRP A 392 -12.21 -9.09 -16.00
N PHE A 393 -11.84 -10.36 -16.26
CA PHE A 393 -12.62 -11.26 -17.08
C PHE A 393 -13.91 -11.72 -16.40
N PRO A 394 -13.89 -12.33 -15.19
CA PRO A 394 -15.13 -12.68 -14.49
C PRO A 394 -15.98 -11.44 -14.19
N TYR A 395 -15.37 -10.28 -13.88
CA TYR A 395 -16.11 -9.04 -13.69
C TYR A 395 -17.00 -8.68 -14.90
N LEU A 396 -16.46 -8.76 -16.13
CA LEU A 396 -17.23 -8.43 -17.35
C LEU A 396 -18.41 -9.38 -17.56
N ILE A 397 -18.20 -10.67 -17.31
CA ILE A 397 -19.28 -11.67 -17.47
C ILE A 397 -20.38 -11.41 -16.43
N ILE A 398 -20.02 -11.28 -15.15
CA ILE A 398 -21.00 -11.03 -14.09
C ILE A 398 -21.67 -9.67 -14.30
N ARG A 399 -20.92 -8.67 -14.77
CA ARG A 399 -21.47 -7.34 -15.09
C ARG A 399 -22.57 -7.40 -16.16
N ALA A 400 -22.42 -8.25 -17.15
CA ALA A 400 -23.39 -8.43 -18.21
C ALA A 400 -24.64 -9.18 -17.75
N VAL A 401 -24.50 -10.11 -16.80
CA VAL A 401 -25.59 -11.01 -16.36
C VAL A 401 -26.30 -10.50 -15.11
N ASP A 402 -25.54 -10.03 -14.11
CA ASP A 402 -26.04 -9.70 -12.76
C ASP A 402 -25.76 -8.23 -12.37
N GLY A 403 -25.06 -7.47 -13.18
CA GLY A 403 -24.80 -6.05 -12.92
C GLY A 403 -23.59 -5.79 -12.02
N LYS A 404 -23.74 -4.94 -10.99
CA LYS A 404 -22.64 -4.54 -10.12
C LYS A 404 -22.07 -5.73 -9.36
N ASN A 405 -20.71 -5.85 -9.33
CA ASN A 405 -20.04 -6.96 -8.64
C ASN A 405 -18.62 -6.55 -8.23
N ASP A 406 -17.98 -7.37 -7.41
CA ASP A 406 -16.60 -7.19 -6.92
C ASP A 406 -15.54 -7.94 -7.77
N GLY A 407 -15.98 -8.52 -8.88
CA GLY A 407 -15.21 -9.41 -9.75
C GLY A 407 -15.60 -10.88 -9.62
N LEU A 408 -16.26 -11.29 -8.54
CA LEU A 408 -16.73 -12.67 -8.31
C LEU A 408 -18.15 -12.74 -7.75
N VAL A 409 -18.55 -11.83 -6.88
CA VAL A 409 -19.81 -11.85 -6.13
C VAL A 409 -20.56 -10.54 -6.32
N THR A 410 -21.88 -10.59 -6.44
CA THR A 410 -22.73 -9.39 -6.47
C THR A 410 -23.14 -8.98 -5.04
N PRO A 411 -23.46 -7.71 -4.80
CA PRO A 411 -23.98 -7.28 -3.50
C PRO A 411 -25.23 -8.05 -3.08
N GLU A 412 -26.14 -8.36 -4.02
CA GLU A 412 -27.36 -9.10 -3.78
C GLU A 412 -27.08 -10.51 -3.28
N SER A 413 -26.07 -11.17 -3.84
CA SER A 413 -25.64 -12.48 -3.39
C SER A 413 -24.94 -12.45 -2.03
N ALA A 414 -24.26 -11.36 -1.69
CA ALA A 414 -23.56 -11.21 -0.42
C ALA A 414 -24.43 -10.79 0.77
N MET A 415 -25.69 -10.42 0.53
CA MET A 415 -26.62 -10.02 1.59
C MET A 415 -27.05 -11.18 2.46
N TRP A 416 -26.76 -11.08 3.77
CA TRP A 416 -27.18 -12.05 4.78
C TRP A 416 -27.25 -11.41 6.17
N GLY A 417 -28.21 -11.83 7.01
CA GLY A 417 -28.41 -11.28 8.34
C GLY A 417 -28.61 -9.76 8.28
N GLU A 418 -27.97 -9.02 9.18
CA GLU A 418 -27.94 -7.55 9.15
C GLU A 418 -26.97 -7.07 8.05
N PHE A 419 -27.47 -6.74 6.87
CA PHE A 419 -26.65 -6.20 5.79
C PHE A 419 -26.19 -4.78 6.07
N LYS A 420 -24.89 -4.60 6.28
CA LYS A 420 -24.26 -3.32 6.65
C LYS A 420 -23.99 -2.40 5.47
N GLY A 421 -24.14 -2.90 4.24
CA GLY A 421 -24.02 -2.11 3.03
C GLY A 421 -22.95 -2.57 2.08
N THR A 422 -22.87 -1.87 0.96
CA THR A 422 -21.94 -2.13 -0.13
C THR A 422 -20.81 -1.11 -0.12
N ILE A 423 -19.58 -1.60 0.00
CA ILE A 423 -18.35 -0.81 0.01
C ILE A 423 -17.97 -0.47 -1.43
N ALA A 424 -17.87 0.82 -1.73
CA ALA A 424 -17.53 1.31 -3.04
C ALA A 424 -16.54 2.47 -2.97
N ASN A 425 -15.67 2.56 -3.96
CA ASN A 425 -14.76 3.69 -4.11
C ASN A 425 -14.99 4.39 -5.46
N ARG A 426 -15.55 5.58 -5.42
CA ARG A 426 -15.86 6.37 -6.64
C ARG A 426 -14.66 7.11 -7.22
N LYS A 427 -13.57 7.28 -6.45
CA LYS A 427 -12.47 8.21 -6.83
C LYS A 427 -11.43 7.62 -7.78
N HIS A 428 -11.19 6.31 -7.75
CA HIS A 428 -10.14 5.68 -8.55
C HIS A 428 -10.61 4.41 -9.23
N ARG A 429 -10.54 3.33 -8.54
CA ARG A 429 -11.03 2.01 -8.90
C ARG A 429 -12.03 1.61 -7.82
N GLY A 430 -12.96 0.75 -8.13
CA GLY A 430 -13.84 0.18 -7.13
C GLY A 430 -13.06 -0.71 -6.15
N ILE A 431 -13.77 -1.43 -5.33
CA ILE A 431 -13.22 -2.38 -4.37
C ILE A 431 -13.45 -3.77 -4.93
N SER A 432 -12.37 -4.47 -5.25
CA SER A 432 -12.43 -5.85 -5.74
C SER A 432 -12.57 -6.86 -4.59
N HIS A 433 -12.93 -8.09 -4.94
CA HIS A 433 -12.99 -9.22 -4.02
C HIS A 433 -11.67 -9.38 -3.22
N GLY A 434 -10.53 -9.33 -3.89
CA GLY A 434 -9.21 -9.40 -3.28
C GLY A 434 -8.79 -8.14 -2.50
N ASP A 435 -9.36 -6.98 -2.80
CA ASP A 435 -9.05 -5.75 -2.05
C ASP A 435 -9.60 -5.82 -0.62
N MET A 436 -10.71 -6.56 -0.39
CA MET A 436 -11.30 -6.71 0.94
C MET A 436 -10.45 -7.55 1.90
N ILE A 437 -9.52 -8.32 1.41
CA ILE A 437 -8.56 -9.11 2.21
C ILE A 437 -7.14 -8.53 2.17
N ASP A 438 -6.97 -7.31 1.64
CA ASP A 438 -5.66 -6.69 1.47
C ASP A 438 -4.66 -7.54 0.64
N LEU A 439 -5.17 -8.31 -0.34
CA LEU A 439 -4.38 -9.25 -1.13
C LEU A 439 -3.13 -8.60 -1.76
N LYS A 440 -3.26 -7.38 -2.26
CA LYS A 440 -2.18 -6.62 -2.90
C LYS A 440 -1.32 -5.84 -1.90
N ARG A 441 -1.70 -5.79 -0.62
CA ARG A 441 -1.04 -5.04 0.45
C ARG A 441 -0.74 -3.60 0.08
N GLU A 442 -1.65 -2.98 -0.67
CA GLU A 442 -1.50 -1.63 -1.21
C GLU A 442 -2.53 -0.67 -0.61
N ASP A 443 -2.05 0.53 -0.30
CA ASP A 443 -2.94 1.63 0.03
C ASP A 443 -3.38 2.35 -1.25
N TYR A 444 -4.67 2.62 -1.39
CA TYR A 444 -5.18 3.44 -2.48
C TYR A 444 -6.16 4.50 -1.99
N LYS A 445 -6.22 5.59 -2.74
CA LYS A 445 -6.99 6.76 -2.34
C LYS A 445 -8.48 6.45 -2.30
N GLY A 446 -9.11 6.75 -1.17
CA GLY A 446 -10.55 6.66 -0.99
C GLY A 446 -11.06 5.40 -0.30
N PHE A 447 -10.16 4.43 -0.01
CA PHE A 447 -10.49 3.25 0.79
C PHE A 447 -9.25 2.74 1.53
N ASP A 448 -9.37 2.55 2.82
CA ASP A 448 -8.36 1.89 3.67
C ASP A 448 -9.00 0.62 4.24
N VAL A 449 -8.58 -0.53 3.73
CA VAL A 449 -9.13 -1.83 4.16
C VAL A 449 -8.80 -2.13 5.61
N THR A 450 -7.63 -1.76 6.11
CA THR A 450 -7.28 -2.02 7.52
C THR A 450 -8.13 -1.17 8.46
N GLU A 451 -8.43 0.07 8.10
CA GLU A 451 -9.34 0.94 8.84
C GLU A 451 -10.78 0.39 8.83
N PHE A 452 -11.23 -0.14 7.68
CA PHE A 452 -12.52 -0.80 7.59
C PHE A 452 -12.66 -1.93 8.63
N TYR A 453 -11.66 -2.79 8.78
CA TYR A 453 -11.69 -3.87 9.76
C TYR A 453 -11.57 -3.37 11.21
N VAL A 454 -10.82 -2.30 11.46
CA VAL A 454 -10.76 -1.67 12.78
C VAL A 454 -12.13 -1.15 13.21
N GLU A 455 -12.84 -0.44 12.33
CA GLU A 455 -14.20 0.04 12.62
C GLU A 455 -15.22 -1.10 12.74
N LEU A 456 -15.08 -2.17 11.93
CA LEU A 456 -15.89 -3.37 12.04
C LEU A 456 -15.75 -4.00 13.44
N VAL A 457 -14.51 -4.27 13.88
CA VAL A 457 -14.24 -4.92 15.17
C VAL A 457 -14.62 -4.01 16.34
N LYS A 458 -14.38 -2.70 16.23
CA LYS A 458 -14.88 -1.72 17.20
C LYS A 458 -16.39 -1.79 17.34
N THR A 459 -17.14 -1.90 16.24
CA THR A 459 -18.60 -2.04 16.28
C THR A 459 -19.03 -3.33 16.96
N LEU A 460 -18.31 -4.45 16.76
CA LEU A 460 -18.57 -5.70 17.50
C LEU A 460 -18.34 -5.51 19.00
N LYS A 461 -17.25 -4.85 19.40
CA LYS A 461 -16.97 -4.52 20.80
C LYS A 461 -18.06 -3.66 21.42
N GLU A 462 -18.53 -2.61 20.72
CA GLU A 462 -19.59 -1.71 21.19
C GLU A 462 -20.95 -2.44 21.34
N LYS A 463 -21.17 -3.52 20.60
CA LYS A 463 -22.34 -4.42 20.75
C LYS A 463 -22.17 -5.45 21.88
N GLY A 464 -21.00 -5.52 22.53
CA GLY A 464 -20.74 -6.43 23.66
C GLY A 464 -20.19 -7.80 23.26
N PHE A 465 -19.79 -7.96 22.00
CA PHE A 465 -19.21 -9.21 21.48
C PHE A 465 -17.72 -9.35 21.77
#